data_7bfbe9fe89f47ba2730b50ecbdf440e4
#
_entry.id   7bfbe9fe89f47ba2730b50ecbdf440e4
#
_cell.length_a   1.000
_cell.length_b   1.000
_cell.length_c   1.000
_cell.angle_alpha   90.00
_cell.angle_beta   90.00
_cell.angle_gamma   90.00
#
_symmetry.space_group_name_H-M   'P 1'
#
loop_
_entity.id
_entity.type
_entity.pdbx_description
1 polymer ?
#
loop_
_entity_poly.entity_id
_entity_poly.type
_entity_poly.pdbx_seq_one_letter_code
_entity_poly.pdbx_strand_id
1 'polypeptide(L)'
;MTSLGTPIQGVTLYSFTRAFHGRQYDLEGLIRKVAADGFGPGLELIGFSSLRGFPDRVDDALVGQFRDLVAEVDLVPTSLAVNVDTGIRRDRLMNHDELVEYMRTQIEVASRLGFPVARVQISLTPDAMESLLPVAEQYGVTLALEVHADQHGAHERVLALRDRYEKLNSPLLGFTADWGATVTGFAPSLLEAYRRRGASEELLQQVVDLWNGFYAEGPPNTQKVHGERFGAFIGLAARNGRPDLGIDFAINGTGLFGPAPLDTWLEIMPWVRHVHGKFFGIDEHGEEPSVPVRGLVRQLVENGYSGAISSEYEGWHWNNWQDPFEIIRGEQAVQRSAATDAGSAMITDAAEARRILNSHLAQPVRG
;
A
#
# COMPACT_ATOMS: atom_id res chain seq x y z
N MET A 1 -3.33 -28.98 -7.83
CA MET A 1 -3.90 -28.07 -6.84
C MET A 1 -2.75 -27.23 -6.32
N THR A 2 -2.79 -25.92 -6.46
CA THR A 2 -1.86 -25.00 -5.77
C THR A 2 -2.03 -25.20 -4.27
N SER A 3 -0.92 -25.24 -3.51
CA SER A 3 -1.00 -25.23 -2.04
C SER A 3 -1.61 -23.90 -1.59
N LEU A 4 -2.41 -23.92 -0.53
CA LEU A 4 -2.92 -22.68 0.07
C LEU A 4 -1.76 -21.81 0.51
N GLY A 5 -1.91 -20.50 0.32
CA GLY A 5 -0.97 -19.51 0.80
C GLY A 5 -1.06 -19.31 2.31
N THR A 6 0.05 -18.89 2.90
CA THR A 6 0.15 -18.53 4.33
C THR A 6 0.69 -17.10 4.45
N PRO A 7 -0.16 -16.07 4.30
CA PRO A 7 0.29 -14.69 4.34
C PRO A 7 0.93 -14.32 5.68
N ILE A 8 1.93 -13.43 5.65
CA ILE A 8 2.60 -12.91 6.83
C ILE A 8 1.85 -11.67 7.31
N GLN A 9 1.46 -11.64 8.59
CA GLN A 9 0.91 -10.44 9.20
C GLN A 9 1.99 -9.35 9.27
N GLY A 10 1.65 -8.14 8.85
CA GLY A 10 2.56 -7.00 8.89
C GLY A 10 1.84 -5.68 9.07
N VAL A 11 2.62 -4.63 9.24
CA VAL A 11 2.11 -3.26 9.31
C VAL A 11 3.10 -2.31 8.65
N THR A 12 2.58 -1.29 7.97
CA THR A 12 3.39 -0.15 7.51
C THR A 12 3.37 0.96 8.55
N LEU A 13 4.53 1.57 8.82
CA LEU A 13 4.59 2.72 9.71
C LEU A 13 3.87 3.97 9.17
N TYR A 14 3.49 3.94 7.89
CA TYR A 14 2.61 4.95 7.30
C TYR A 14 1.28 5.12 8.06
N SER A 15 0.75 4.03 8.56
CA SER A 15 -0.48 3.99 9.38
C SER A 15 -0.42 4.88 10.62
N PHE A 16 0.78 5.15 11.11
CA PHE A 16 1.03 5.94 12.33
C PHE A 16 1.59 7.34 12.05
N THR A 17 1.42 7.85 10.82
CA THR A 17 1.99 9.15 10.39
C THR A 17 1.64 10.28 11.34
N ARG A 18 0.40 10.34 11.87
CA ARG A 18 0.02 11.37 12.86
C ARG A 18 0.79 11.25 14.17
N ALA A 19 0.95 10.03 14.70
CA ALA A 19 1.67 9.79 15.95
C ALA A 19 3.16 10.12 15.79
N PHE A 20 3.76 9.76 14.66
CA PHE A 20 5.16 10.03 14.34
C PHE A 20 5.44 11.53 14.11
N HIS A 21 4.71 12.18 13.18
CA HIS A 21 4.89 13.60 12.91
C HIS A 21 4.39 14.49 14.04
N GLY A 22 3.42 14.03 14.83
CA GLY A 22 2.98 14.66 16.07
C GLY A 22 3.98 14.51 17.23
N ARG A 23 5.11 13.81 17.01
CA ARG A 23 6.17 13.55 17.98
C ARG A 23 5.70 12.83 19.25
N GLN A 24 4.67 12.03 19.15
CA GLN A 24 4.27 11.11 20.21
C GLN A 24 5.29 9.97 20.35
N TYR A 25 5.86 9.56 19.22
CA TYR A 25 6.94 8.57 19.13
C TYR A 25 8.02 9.08 18.17
N ASP A 26 9.28 8.78 18.47
CA ASP A 26 10.35 8.72 17.48
C ASP A 26 10.31 7.36 16.74
N LEU A 27 11.23 7.15 15.82
CA LEU A 27 11.23 5.92 15.01
C LEU A 27 11.42 4.68 15.88
N GLU A 28 12.37 4.71 16.82
CA GLU A 28 12.62 3.59 17.73
C GLU A 28 11.41 3.30 18.61
N GLY A 29 10.86 4.33 19.25
CA GLY A 29 9.68 4.21 20.12
C GLY A 29 8.46 3.67 19.38
N LEU A 30 8.26 4.06 18.11
CA LEU A 30 7.17 3.56 17.29
C LEU A 30 7.37 2.09 16.90
N ILE A 31 8.59 1.68 16.50
CA ILE A 31 8.92 0.28 16.21
C ILE A 31 8.72 -0.60 17.45
N ARG A 32 9.19 -0.17 18.63
CA ARG A 32 8.96 -0.89 19.89
C ARG A 32 7.46 -1.00 20.23
N LYS A 33 6.69 0.06 19.99
CA LYS A 33 5.24 0.06 20.23
C LYS A 33 4.52 -0.92 19.29
N VAL A 34 4.87 -0.92 18.01
CA VAL A 34 4.32 -1.85 17.01
C VAL A 34 4.59 -3.31 17.41
N ALA A 35 5.81 -3.60 17.85
CA ALA A 35 6.18 -4.95 18.33
C ALA A 35 5.41 -5.32 19.60
N ALA A 36 5.35 -4.43 20.59
CA ALA A 36 4.67 -4.66 21.86
C ALA A 36 3.14 -4.87 21.69
N ASP A 37 2.53 -4.22 20.69
CA ASP A 37 1.11 -4.39 20.35
C ASP A 37 0.84 -5.64 19.49
N GLY A 38 1.87 -6.36 19.05
CA GLY A 38 1.74 -7.58 18.25
C GLY A 38 1.28 -7.33 16.81
N PHE A 39 1.60 -6.17 16.21
CA PHE A 39 1.23 -5.85 14.84
C PHE A 39 2.17 -6.44 13.78
N GLY A 40 3.30 -7.01 14.23
CA GLY A 40 4.22 -7.75 13.38
C GLY A 40 3.80 -9.21 13.13
N PRO A 41 4.75 -10.03 12.63
CA PRO A 41 6.18 -9.73 12.56
C PRO A 41 6.59 -8.82 11.40
N GLY A 42 5.82 -8.73 10.31
CA GLY A 42 6.18 -7.93 9.15
C GLY A 42 6.21 -6.42 9.45
N LEU A 43 7.30 -5.78 9.05
CA LEU A 43 7.48 -4.33 9.20
C LEU A 43 7.78 -3.69 7.86
N GLU A 44 7.00 -2.68 7.51
CA GLU A 44 7.26 -1.82 6.35
C GLU A 44 7.56 -0.40 6.80
N LEU A 45 8.54 0.24 6.14
CA LEU A 45 8.87 1.66 6.30
C LEU A 45 8.58 2.43 5.02
N ILE A 46 8.28 3.72 5.18
CA ILE A 46 8.30 4.71 4.09
C ILE A 46 9.62 5.48 4.17
N GLY A 47 10.53 5.28 3.23
CA GLY A 47 11.89 5.81 3.30
C GLY A 47 11.94 7.30 3.63
N PHE A 48 11.31 8.15 2.83
CA PHE A 48 11.34 9.60 3.01
C PHE A 48 10.57 10.11 4.25
N SER A 49 9.61 9.34 4.76
CA SER A 49 8.81 9.71 5.94
C SER A 49 9.45 9.21 7.24
N SER A 50 10.00 8.00 7.23
CA SER A 50 10.50 7.32 8.43
C SER A 50 11.99 7.58 8.69
N LEU A 51 12.80 7.76 7.62
CA LEU A 51 14.26 7.86 7.71
C LEU A 51 14.75 9.27 7.43
N ARG A 52 15.34 9.89 8.43
CA ARG A 52 15.81 11.27 8.31
C ARG A 52 16.93 11.41 7.27
N GLY A 53 16.66 12.25 6.24
CA GLY A 53 17.62 12.51 5.17
C GLY A 53 17.76 11.35 4.16
N PHE A 54 16.75 10.48 4.08
CA PHE A 54 16.66 9.44 3.07
C PHE A 54 16.70 10.02 1.65
N PRO A 55 17.42 9.39 0.71
CA PRO A 55 18.31 8.23 0.91
C PRO A 55 19.75 8.63 1.32
N ASP A 56 20.18 9.87 1.10
CA ASP A 56 21.59 10.30 1.07
C ASP A 56 22.27 10.31 2.45
N ARG A 57 21.49 10.37 3.54
CA ARG A 57 22.01 10.45 4.91
C ARG A 57 21.76 9.20 5.74
N VAL A 58 21.45 8.08 5.10
CA VAL A 58 21.35 6.79 5.77
C VAL A 58 22.74 6.19 5.89
N ASP A 59 23.42 6.50 6.97
CA ASP A 59 24.78 6.04 7.26
C ASP A 59 24.81 4.65 7.92
N ASP A 60 26.01 4.09 8.10
CA ASP A 60 26.19 2.77 8.68
C ASP A 60 25.76 2.69 10.14
N ALA A 61 25.84 3.81 10.88
CA ALA A 61 25.40 3.85 12.26
C ALA A 61 23.88 3.70 12.37
N LEU A 62 23.14 4.43 11.55
CA LEU A 62 21.67 4.30 11.47
C LEU A 62 21.26 2.90 11.02
N VAL A 63 21.94 2.35 10.00
CA VAL A 63 21.70 0.98 9.52
C VAL A 63 21.90 -0.04 10.62
N GLY A 64 23.02 0.05 11.35
CA GLY A 64 23.33 -0.84 12.49
C GLY A 64 22.25 -0.74 13.57
N GLN A 65 21.92 0.47 14.02
CA GLN A 65 20.88 0.71 15.02
C GLN A 65 19.51 0.14 14.61
N PHE A 66 19.11 0.34 13.36
CA PHE A 66 17.84 -0.20 12.86
C PHE A 66 17.84 -1.73 12.86
N ARG A 67 18.90 -2.36 12.35
CA ARG A 67 19.01 -3.83 12.29
C ARG A 67 19.02 -4.46 13.68
N ASP A 68 19.75 -3.87 14.61
CA ASP A 68 19.80 -4.34 16.00
C ASP A 68 18.42 -4.20 16.66
N LEU A 69 17.75 -3.07 16.45
CA LEU A 69 16.43 -2.82 17.00
C LEU A 69 15.39 -3.84 16.49
N VAL A 70 15.28 -4.06 15.17
CA VAL A 70 14.27 -5.00 14.63
C VAL A 70 14.57 -6.44 15.02
N ALA A 71 15.86 -6.79 15.22
CA ALA A 71 16.24 -8.09 15.75
C ALA A 71 15.90 -8.24 17.24
N GLU A 72 16.11 -7.20 18.05
CA GLU A 72 15.78 -7.17 19.48
C GLU A 72 14.29 -7.37 19.73
N VAL A 73 13.44 -6.77 18.88
CA VAL A 73 11.96 -6.78 19.05
C VAL A 73 11.25 -7.83 18.19
N ASP A 74 11.99 -8.75 17.56
CA ASP A 74 11.49 -9.83 16.72
C ASP A 74 10.58 -9.35 15.57
N LEU A 75 10.93 -8.23 14.95
CA LEU A 75 10.30 -7.79 13.70
C LEU A 75 11.10 -8.23 12.46
N VAL A 76 10.42 -8.30 11.33
CA VAL A 76 10.96 -8.73 10.03
C VAL A 76 10.76 -7.61 9.02
N PRO A 77 11.82 -6.92 8.55
CA PRO A 77 11.71 -5.99 7.44
C PRO A 77 11.10 -6.68 6.22
N THR A 78 9.97 -6.21 5.74
CA THR A 78 9.26 -6.81 4.59
C THR A 78 9.35 -5.95 3.34
N SER A 79 9.11 -4.64 3.47
CA SER A 79 9.12 -3.70 2.35
C SER A 79 9.64 -2.34 2.79
N LEU A 80 10.46 -1.69 1.95
CA LEU A 80 10.78 -0.26 2.04
C LEU A 80 10.09 0.47 0.89
N ALA A 81 9.17 1.37 1.21
CA ALA A 81 8.59 2.23 0.20
C ALA A 81 9.59 3.29 -0.24
N VAL A 82 9.92 3.28 -1.53
CA VAL A 82 10.85 4.20 -2.16
C VAL A 82 10.11 5.22 -3.02
N ASN A 83 10.74 6.37 -3.22
CA ASN A 83 10.09 7.54 -3.83
C ASN A 83 10.52 7.74 -5.29
N VAL A 84 9.57 8.05 -6.15
CA VAL A 84 9.79 8.40 -7.56
C VAL A 84 9.48 9.89 -7.75
N ASP A 85 10.39 10.76 -7.30
CA ASP A 85 10.24 12.22 -7.43
C ASP A 85 11.12 12.75 -8.57
N THR A 86 10.58 12.76 -9.78
CA THR A 86 11.28 13.29 -10.95
C THR A 86 11.46 14.81 -10.90
N GLY A 87 10.74 15.51 -10.04
CA GLY A 87 10.75 16.96 -9.86
C GLY A 87 11.71 17.47 -8.78
N ILE A 88 12.52 16.61 -8.17
CA ILE A 88 13.44 17.00 -7.08
C ILE A 88 14.50 18.04 -7.50
N ARG A 89 14.84 18.12 -8.80
CA ARG A 89 15.71 19.14 -9.34
C ARG A 89 14.98 20.48 -9.43
N ARG A 90 15.73 21.57 -9.24
CA ARG A 90 15.15 22.92 -9.28
C ARG A 90 14.98 23.49 -10.70
N ASP A 91 15.71 22.95 -11.66
CA ASP A 91 15.85 23.51 -13.00
C ASP A 91 15.04 22.77 -14.06
N ARG A 92 14.81 21.48 -13.87
CA ARG A 92 14.07 20.61 -14.79
C ARG A 92 13.68 19.29 -14.15
N LEU A 93 12.87 18.50 -14.83
CA LEU A 93 12.64 17.09 -14.44
C LEU A 93 13.92 16.28 -14.65
N MET A 94 14.08 15.21 -13.88
CA MET A 94 15.14 14.23 -14.12
C MET A 94 14.98 13.59 -15.50
N ASN A 95 16.09 13.33 -16.17
CA ASN A 95 16.10 12.43 -17.31
C ASN A 95 16.13 10.96 -16.84
N HIS A 96 16.09 10.03 -17.78
CA HIS A 96 16.05 8.59 -17.50
C HIS A 96 17.23 8.12 -16.63
N ASP A 97 18.45 8.48 -17.00
CA ASP A 97 19.67 8.03 -16.30
C ASP A 97 19.75 8.60 -14.89
N GLU A 98 19.35 9.85 -14.71
CA GLU A 98 19.27 10.49 -13.39
C GLU A 98 18.21 9.81 -12.51
N LEU A 99 17.08 9.42 -13.08
CA LEU A 99 16.03 8.69 -12.36
C LEU A 99 16.54 7.30 -11.95
N VAL A 100 17.21 6.58 -12.83
CA VAL A 100 17.80 5.26 -12.52
C VAL A 100 18.83 5.39 -11.39
N GLU A 101 19.68 6.42 -11.40
CA GLU A 101 20.68 6.63 -10.34
C GLU A 101 20.03 7.05 -9.02
N TYR A 102 18.99 7.89 -9.06
CA TYR A 102 18.22 8.25 -7.88
C TYR A 102 17.54 7.03 -7.23
N MET A 103 16.97 6.15 -8.04
CA MET A 103 16.39 4.90 -7.57
C MET A 103 17.43 3.91 -7.07
N ARG A 104 18.62 3.84 -7.70
CA ARG A 104 19.74 3.00 -7.26
C ARG A 104 20.10 3.25 -5.81
N THR A 105 20.27 4.52 -5.44
CA THR A 105 20.62 4.91 -4.07
C THR A 105 19.57 4.43 -3.06
N GLN A 106 18.30 4.51 -3.40
CA GLN A 106 17.21 4.06 -2.53
C GLN A 106 17.15 2.53 -2.40
N ILE A 107 17.38 1.79 -3.51
CA ILE A 107 17.45 0.33 -3.53
C ILE A 107 18.63 -0.17 -2.69
N GLU A 108 19.79 0.50 -2.78
CA GLU A 108 20.93 0.22 -1.92
C GLU A 108 20.58 0.38 -0.44
N VAL A 109 19.91 1.47 -0.07
CA VAL A 109 19.46 1.69 1.31
C VAL A 109 18.51 0.60 1.78
N ALA A 110 17.57 0.16 0.92
CA ALA A 110 16.68 -0.96 1.24
C ALA A 110 17.46 -2.23 1.59
N SER A 111 18.44 -2.59 0.76
CA SER A 111 19.33 -3.74 0.98
C SER A 111 20.12 -3.60 2.28
N ARG A 112 20.75 -2.44 2.52
CA ARG A 112 21.55 -2.18 3.75
C ARG A 112 20.71 -2.29 5.02
N LEU A 113 19.46 -1.82 4.99
CA LEU A 113 18.51 -1.95 6.10
C LEU A 113 17.96 -3.37 6.26
N GLY A 114 18.10 -4.23 5.26
CA GLY A 114 17.62 -5.62 5.26
C GLY A 114 16.21 -5.79 4.73
N PHE A 115 15.67 -4.82 3.99
CA PHE A 115 14.39 -4.95 3.30
C PHE A 115 14.57 -5.72 1.99
N PRO A 116 13.88 -6.87 1.82
CA PRO A 116 14.00 -7.66 0.60
C PRO A 116 13.15 -7.13 -0.55
N VAL A 117 12.20 -6.24 -0.27
CA VAL A 117 11.32 -5.60 -1.27
C VAL A 117 11.48 -4.09 -1.19
N ALA A 118 11.63 -3.45 -2.34
CA ALA A 118 11.45 -2.01 -2.51
C ALA A 118 10.09 -1.78 -3.20
N ARG A 119 9.11 -1.22 -2.48
CA ARG A 119 7.86 -0.80 -3.07
C ARG A 119 8.10 0.48 -3.87
N VAL A 120 7.83 0.43 -5.15
CA VAL A 120 8.06 1.51 -6.11
C VAL A 120 6.73 2.16 -6.47
N GLN A 121 6.68 3.48 -6.50
CA GLN A 121 5.47 4.21 -6.89
C GLN A 121 5.10 3.95 -8.35
N ILE A 122 3.80 3.95 -8.63
CA ILE A 122 3.20 3.68 -9.94
C ILE A 122 3.65 4.65 -11.06
N SER A 123 4.22 5.79 -10.71
CA SER A 123 4.74 6.78 -11.65
C SER A 123 6.02 6.32 -12.38
N LEU A 124 6.69 5.26 -11.91
CA LEU A 124 7.87 4.72 -12.59
C LEU A 124 7.46 4.03 -13.91
N THR A 125 8.15 4.37 -14.99
CA THR A 125 7.85 3.82 -16.31
C THR A 125 8.33 2.37 -16.47
N PRO A 126 7.73 1.57 -17.38
CA PRO A 126 8.21 0.21 -17.67
C PRO A 126 9.68 0.16 -18.08
N ASP A 127 10.17 1.14 -18.86
CA ASP A 127 11.57 1.21 -19.27
C ASP A 127 12.51 1.48 -18.09
N ALA A 128 12.10 2.32 -17.15
CA ALA A 128 12.87 2.56 -15.95
C ALA A 128 12.89 1.31 -15.03
N MET A 129 11.78 0.58 -14.92
CA MET A 129 11.75 -0.70 -14.17
C MET A 129 12.72 -1.73 -14.78
N GLU A 130 12.77 -1.85 -16.11
CA GLU A 130 13.71 -2.73 -16.78
C GLU A 130 15.16 -2.29 -16.55
N SER A 131 15.44 -0.98 -16.67
CA SER A 131 16.78 -0.42 -16.44
C SER A 131 17.28 -0.58 -15.01
N LEU A 132 16.36 -0.75 -14.04
CA LEU A 132 16.67 -1.00 -12.65
C LEU A 132 16.89 -2.48 -12.31
N LEU A 133 16.58 -3.42 -13.20
CA LEU A 133 16.78 -4.84 -12.93
C LEU A 133 18.23 -5.20 -12.57
N PRO A 134 19.29 -4.72 -13.27
CA PRO A 134 20.66 -4.97 -12.84
C PRO A 134 20.99 -4.42 -11.44
N VAL A 135 20.33 -3.33 -11.04
CA VAL A 135 20.48 -2.77 -9.69
C VAL A 135 19.81 -3.67 -8.66
N ALA A 136 18.60 -4.16 -8.97
CA ALA A 136 17.89 -5.13 -8.14
C ALA A 136 18.72 -6.40 -7.92
N GLU A 137 19.34 -6.91 -8.98
CA GLU A 137 20.25 -8.08 -8.94
C GLU A 137 21.49 -7.80 -8.09
N GLN A 138 22.12 -6.64 -8.27
CA GLN A 138 23.30 -6.24 -7.49
C GLN A 138 23.05 -6.21 -5.98
N TYR A 139 21.89 -5.70 -5.56
CA TYR A 139 21.55 -5.52 -4.17
C TYR A 139 20.65 -6.62 -3.58
N GLY A 140 20.17 -7.55 -4.39
CA GLY A 140 19.29 -8.64 -3.96
C GLY A 140 17.93 -8.13 -3.47
N VAL A 141 17.38 -7.07 -4.08
CA VAL A 141 16.12 -6.44 -3.68
C VAL A 141 15.08 -6.58 -4.78
N THR A 142 13.92 -7.11 -4.44
CA THR A 142 12.78 -7.20 -5.35
C THR A 142 12.13 -5.82 -5.55
N LEU A 143 11.95 -5.40 -6.79
CA LEU A 143 11.23 -4.18 -7.14
C LEU A 143 9.74 -4.50 -7.34
N ALA A 144 8.90 -4.02 -6.45
CA ALA A 144 7.46 -4.23 -6.49
C ALA A 144 6.74 -2.92 -6.80
N LEU A 145 6.28 -2.74 -8.04
CA LEU A 145 5.53 -1.55 -8.42
C LEU A 145 4.15 -1.61 -7.79
N GLU A 146 3.78 -0.54 -7.09
CA GLU A 146 2.48 -0.43 -6.43
C GLU A 146 1.37 -0.21 -7.45
N VAL A 147 0.37 -1.07 -7.41
CA VAL A 147 -0.89 -0.91 -8.15
C VAL A 147 -1.90 -0.27 -7.23
N HIS A 148 -1.97 1.06 -7.30
CA HIS A 148 -2.80 1.92 -6.45
C HIS A 148 -4.03 2.41 -7.23
N ALA A 149 -5.12 2.78 -6.53
CA ALA A 149 -6.30 3.42 -7.11
C ALA A 149 -5.88 4.66 -7.96
N ASP A 150 -6.46 4.81 -8.99
CA ASP A 150 -7.17 4.67 -10.18
C ASP A 150 -6.78 3.50 -11.11
N GLN A 151 -5.71 2.76 -10.79
CA GLN A 151 -5.31 1.55 -11.49
C GLN A 151 -5.67 0.31 -10.65
N HIS A 152 -5.70 -0.83 -11.30
CA HIS A 152 -6.04 -2.13 -10.72
C HIS A 152 -5.36 -3.26 -11.49
N GLY A 153 -5.44 -4.48 -11.01
CA GLY A 153 -4.72 -5.61 -11.60
C GLY A 153 -4.98 -5.85 -13.10
N ALA A 154 -6.19 -5.54 -13.58
CA ALA A 154 -6.56 -5.67 -15.00
C ALA A 154 -6.45 -4.35 -15.79
N HIS A 155 -5.84 -3.30 -15.23
CA HIS A 155 -5.63 -2.04 -15.95
C HIS A 155 -4.60 -2.22 -17.08
N GLU A 156 -4.82 -1.64 -18.27
CA GLU A 156 -3.97 -1.84 -19.46
C GLU A 156 -2.48 -1.58 -19.22
N ARG A 157 -2.14 -0.53 -18.45
CA ARG A 157 -0.73 -0.21 -18.09
C ARG A 157 -0.12 -1.26 -17.18
N VAL A 158 -0.89 -1.82 -16.25
CA VAL A 158 -0.46 -2.87 -15.33
C VAL A 158 -0.24 -4.17 -16.10
N LEU A 159 -1.17 -4.52 -17.01
CA LEU A 159 -1.04 -5.69 -17.87
C LEU A 159 0.17 -5.58 -18.82
N ALA A 160 0.39 -4.41 -19.41
CA ALA A 160 1.57 -4.17 -20.26
C ALA A 160 2.90 -4.33 -19.48
N LEU A 161 2.92 -3.91 -18.21
CA LEU A 161 4.08 -4.10 -17.34
C LEU A 161 4.25 -5.56 -16.93
N ARG A 162 3.16 -6.28 -16.60
CA ARG A 162 3.16 -7.72 -16.35
C ARG A 162 3.77 -8.48 -17.53
N ASP A 163 3.31 -8.19 -18.75
CA ASP A 163 3.81 -8.85 -19.97
C ASP A 163 5.32 -8.58 -20.19
N ARG A 164 5.81 -7.43 -19.75
CA ARG A 164 7.24 -7.11 -19.75
C ARG A 164 7.99 -7.93 -18.69
N TYR A 165 7.47 -8.04 -17.48
CA TYR A 165 8.05 -8.85 -16.41
C TYR A 165 8.13 -10.33 -16.79
N GLU A 166 7.09 -10.85 -17.46
CA GLU A 166 7.09 -12.20 -18.00
C GLU A 166 8.25 -12.44 -18.99
N LYS A 167 8.48 -11.49 -19.91
CA LYS A 167 9.60 -11.58 -20.88
C LYS A 167 10.97 -11.49 -20.20
N LEU A 168 11.12 -10.64 -19.19
CA LEU A 168 12.34 -10.49 -18.41
C LEU A 168 12.60 -11.71 -17.51
N ASN A 169 11.55 -12.44 -17.14
CA ASN A 169 11.61 -13.68 -16.37
C ASN A 169 12.50 -13.58 -15.10
N SER A 170 12.40 -12.47 -14.37
CA SER A 170 13.16 -12.25 -13.15
C SER A 170 12.27 -12.32 -11.92
N PRO A 171 12.64 -13.06 -10.85
CA PRO A 171 11.91 -13.05 -9.59
C PRO A 171 12.01 -11.73 -8.84
N LEU A 172 12.93 -10.84 -9.26
CA LEU A 172 13.16 -9.55 -8.63
C LEU A 172 12.26 -8.43 -9.18
N LEU A 173 11.26 -8.77 -10.00
CA LEU A 173 10.24 -7.85 -10.50
C LEU A 173 8.86 -8.34 -10.08
N GLY A 174 7.99 -7.41 -9.73
CA GLY A 174 6.62 -7.74 -9.36
C GLY A 174 5.80 -6.51 -8.98
N PHE A 175 4.70 -6.77 -8.28
CA PHE A 175 3.75 -5.75 -7.88
C PHE A 175 3.54 -5.74 -6.36
N THR A 176 3.27 -4.56 -5.84
CA THR A 176 2.58 -4.37 -4.56
C THR A 176 1.11 -4.14 -4.86
N ALA A 177 0.24 -5.02 -4.39
CA ALA A 177 -1.20 -4.88 -4.55
C ALA A 177 -1.76 -3.99 -3.44
N ASP A 178 -2.32 -2.83 -3.81
CA ASP A 178 -2.95 -1.90 -2.88
C ASP A 178 -4.47 -2.05 -2.92
N TRP A 179 -5.06 -2.46 -1.80
CA TRP A 179 -6.49 -2.73 -1.71
C TRP A 179 -7.40 -1.50 -1.87
N GLY A 180 -6.84 -0.29 -1.79
CA GLY A 180 -7.55 0.93 -2.15
C GLY A 180 -8.05 0.97 -3.60
N ALA A 181 -7.52 0.11 -4.49
CA ALA A 181 -8.05 -0.06 -5.84
C ALA A 181 -9.38 -0.83 -5.89
N THR A 182 -9.76 -1.55 -4.82
CA THR A 182 -10.94 -2.46 -4.78
C THR A 182 -11.85 -2.08 -3.61
N VAL A 183 -12.36 -0.86 -3.63
CA VAL A 183 -13.26 -0.32 -2.61
C VAL A 183 -14.72 -0.56 -3.03
N THR A 184 -15.57 -0.96 -2.10
CA THR A 184 -16.99 -1.31 -2.34
C THR A 184 -17.97 -0.30 -1.76
N GLY A 185 -17.48 0.70 -1.00
CA GLY A 185 -18.30 1.72 -0.39
C GLY A 185 -17.49 2.92 0.07
N PHE A 186 -18.11 4.07 0.19
CA PHE A 186 -17.47 5.26 0.73
C PHE A 186 -17.22 5.12 2.23
N ALA A 187 -16.01 5.44 2.69
CA ALA A 187 -15.63 5.19 4.08
C ALA A 187 -16.49 5.98 5.08
N PRO A 188 -17.18 5.31 6.02
CA PRO A 188 -18.02 6.00 7.04
C PRO A 188 -17.21 6.98 7.89
N SER A 189 -15.95 6.67 8.20
CA SER A 189 -15.04 7.57 8.92
C SER A 189 -14.75 8.87 8.15
N LEU A 190 -14.68 8.82 6.82
CA LEU A 190 -14.52 10.01 6.00
C LEU A 190 -15.79 10.85 5.95
N LEU A 191 -16.96 10.21 5.83
CA LEU A 191 -18.25 10.90 5.91
C LEU A 191 -18.41 11.61 7.26
N GLU A 192 -17.99 10.97 8.35
CA GLU A 192 -17.97 11.58 9.67
C GLU A 192 -17.02 12.79 9.73
N ALA A 193 -15.86 12.71 9.10
CA ALA A 193 -14.94 13.85 9.01
C ALA A 193 -15.56 15.05 8.29
N TYR A 194 -16.29 14.80 7.20
CA TYR A 194 -17.01 15.87 6.50
C TYR A 194 -18.20 16.42 7.33
N ARG A 195 -18.91 15.55 8.05
CA ARG A 195 -19.97 15.95 8.99
C ARG A 195 -19.45 16.88 10.07
N ARG A 196 -18.29 16.58 10.65
CA ARG A 196 -17.60 17.44 11.63
C ARG A 196 -17.13 18.78 11.04
N ARG A 197 -16.92 18.83 9.72
CA ARG A 197 -16.64 20.08 8.99
C ARG A 197 -17.92 20.81 8.56
N GLY A 198 -19.10 20.35 9.00
CA GLY A 198 -20.38 20.99 8.74
C GLY A 198 -21.02 20.66 7.39
N ALA A 199 -20.65 19.55 6.74
CA ALA A 199 -21.40 19.04 5.61
C ALA A 199 -22.78 18.54 6.05
N SER A 200 -23.83 18.85 5.28
CA SER A 200 -25.17 18.34 5.54
C SER A 200 -25.31 16.87 5.14
N GLU A 201 -26.22 16.14 5.79
CA GLU A 201 -26.49 14.74 5.42
C GLU A 201 -26.93 14.60 3.96
N GLU A 202 -27.69 15.59 3.46
CA GLU A 202 -28.10 15.61 2.07
C GLU A 202 -26.92 15.70 1.10
N LEU A 203 -25.92 16.56 1.41
CA LEU A 203 -24.70 16.65 0.62
C LEU A 203 -23.89 15.35 0.69
N LEU A 204 -23.75 14.77 1.90
CA LEU A 204 -23.02 13.52 2.08
C LEU A 204 -23.67 12.37 1.31
N GLN A 205 -25.00 12.29 1.31
CA GLN A 205 -25.73 11.30 0.50
C GLN A 205 -25.47 11.51 -0.99
N GLN A 206 -25.48 12.76 -1.49
CA GLN A 206 -25.18 13.06 -2.88
C GLN A 206 -23.73 12.67 -3.27
N VAL A 207 -22.77 12.81 -2.36
CA VAL A 207 -21.38 12.35 -2.57
C VAL A 207 -21.33 10.84 -2.72
N VAL A 208 -22.00 10.11 -1.82
CA VAL A 208 -22.08 8.64 -1.89
C VAL A 208 -22.79 8.19 -3.16
N ASP A 209 -23.91 8.81 -3.51
CA ASP A 209 -24.67 8.46 -4.72
C ASP A 209 -23.86 8.70 -6.00
N LEU A 210 -23.10 9.81 -6.06
CA LEU A 210 -22.21 10.11 -7.17
C LEU A 210 -21.10 9.05 -7.28
N TRP A 211 -20.47 8.68 -6.17
CA TRP A 211 -19.45 7.63 -6.17
C TRP A 211 -20.03 6.26 -6.56
N ASN A 212 -21.21 5.89 -6.04
CA ASN A 212 -21.90 4.66 -6.39
C ASN A 212 -22.24 4.59 -7.89
N GLY A 213 -22.57 5.74 -8.50
CA GLY A 213 -22.74 5.84 -9.96
C GLY A 213 -21.45 5.48 -10.69
N PHE A 214 -20.32 6.01 -10.27
CA PHE A 214 -19.01 5.68 -10.86
C PHE A 214 -18.59 4.23 -10.57
N TYR A 215 -18.90 3.71 -9.40
CA TYR A 215 -18.70 2.30 -9.07
C TYR A 215 -19.46 1.37 -10.03
N ALA A 216 -20.71 1.69 -10.33
CA ALA A 216 -21.53 0.92 -11.28
C ALA A 216 -21.02 0.98 -12.72
N GLU A 217 -20.37 2.09 -13.12
CA GLU A 217 -19.72 2.23 -14.44
C GLU A 217 -18.38 1.48 -14.51
N GLY A 218 -17.80 1.11 -13.37
CA GLY A 218 -16.47 0.52 -13.25
C GLY A 218 -15.33 1.55 -13.22
N PRO A 219 -14.06 1.08 -13.12
CA PRO A 219 -12.92 1.96 -13.04
C PRO A 219 -12.73 2.81 -14.29
N PRO A 220 -12.16 4.04 -14.15
CA PRO A 220 -11.90 4.90 -15.29
C PRO A 220 -10.85 4.27 -16.22
N ASN A 221 -11.15 4.21 -17.50
CA ASN A 221 -10.25 3.61 -18.51
C ASN A 221 -9.41 4.65 -19.26
N THR A 222 -9.59 5.94 -19.00
CA THR A 222 -8.80 7.03 -19.59
C THR A 222 -8.63 8.18 -18.63
N GLN A 223 -7.56 8.97 -18.81
CA GLN A 223 -7.34 10.23 -18.09
C GLN A 223 -8.50 11.23 -18.25
N LYS A 224 -9.18 11.20 -19.40
CA LYS A 224 -10.34 12.05 -19.63
C LYS A 224 -11.49 11.68 -18.70
N VAL A 225 -11.85 10.40 -18.62
CA VAL A 225 -12.92 9.89 -17.72
C VAL A 225 -12.55 10.18 -16.26
N HIS A 226 -11.30 9.95 -15.87
CA HIS A 226 -10.82 10.30 -14.53
C HIS A 226 -11.01 11.80 -14.22
N GLY A 227 -10.60 12.69 -15.13
CA GLY A 227 -10.78 14.15 -14.99
C GLY A 227 -12.24 14.59 -14.92
N GLU A 228 -13.13 13.95 -15.70
CA GLU A 228 -14.58 14.21 -15.67
C GLU A 228 -15.18 13.82 -14.30
N ARG A 229 -14.81 12.66 -13.75
CA ARG A 229 -15.24 12.22 -12.41
C ARG A 229 -14.71 13.14 -11.32
N PHE A 230 -13.45 13.53 -11.40
CA PHE A 230 -12.83 14.49 -10.50
C PHE A 230 -13.59 15.83 -10.51
N GLY A 231 -13.87 16.36 -11.69
CA GLY A 231 -14.65 17.60 -11.87
C GLY A 231 -16.09 17.49 -11.36
N ALA A 232 -16.71 16.32 -11.45
CA ALA A 232 -18.07 16.10 -10.96
C ALA A 232 -18.18 16.27 -9.45
N PHE A 233 -17.22 15.79 -8.67
CA PHE A 233 -17.16 16.01 -7.21
C PHE A 233 -16.97 17.48 -6.85
N ILE A 234 -16.07 18.19 -7.54
CA ILE A 234 -15.88 19.64 -7.33
C ILE A 234 -17.17 20.38 -7.62
N GLY A 235 -17.82 20.09 -8.76
CA GLY A 235 -19.09 20.69 -9.13
C GLY A 235 -20.22 20.39 -8.16
N LEU A 236 -20.28 19.19 -7.61
CA LEU A 236 -21.24 18.81 -6.57
C LEU A 236 -21.08 19.68 -5.33
N ALA A 237 -19.87 19.80 -4.80
CA ALA A 237 -19.59 20.63 -3.63
C ALA A 237 -19.94 22.09 -3.86
N ALA A 238 -19.58 22.64 -5.01
CA ALA A 238 -19.88 24.05 -5.37
C ALA A 238 -21.38 24.32 -5.43
N ARG A 239 -22.17 23.43 -6.08
CA ARG A 239 -23.64 23.57 -6.18
C ARG A 239 -24.34 23.52 -4.82
N ASN A 240 -23.74 22.83 -3.85
CA ASN A 240 -24.25 22.74 -2.48
C ASN A 240 -23.66 23.81 -1.54
N GLY A 241 -23.01 24.88 -2.07
CA GLY A 241 -22.45 25.97 -1.27
C GLY A 241 -21.22 25.57 -0.44
N ARG A 242 -20.55 24.45 -0.74
CA ARG A 242 -19.39 23.91 -0.04
C ARG A 242 -18.17 23.71 -0.97
N PRO A 243 -17.77 24.76 -1.73
CA PRO A 243 -16.62 24.64 -2.62
C PRO A 243 -15.31 24.31 -1.88
N ASP A 244 -15.25 24.59 -0.57
CA ASP A 244 -14.15 24.22 0.34
C ASP A 244 -13.92 22.71 0.47
N LEU A 245 -14.95 21.88 0.23
CA LEU A 245 -14.87 20.42 0.27
C LEU A 245 -14.63 19.77 -1.10
N GLY A 246 -14.74 20.54 -2.19
CA GLY A 246 -14.74 20.00 -3.54
C GLY A 246 -13.48 19.22 -3.90
N ILE A 247 -12.32 19.75 -3.58
CA ILE A 247 -11.01 19.09 -3.82
C ILE A 247 -10.89 17.82 -2.99
N ASP A 248 -11.30 17.85 -1.71
CA ASP A 248 -11.24 16.68 -0.84
C ASP A 248 -12.17 15.57 -1.34
N PHE A 249 -13.39 15.91 -1.74
CA PHE A 249 -14.32 14.93 -2.35
C PHE A 249 -13.71 14.30 -3.60
N ALA A 250 -13.10 15.12 -4.46
CA ALA A 250 -12.53 14.66 -5.71
C ALA A 250 -11.30 13.76 -5.49
N ILE A 251 -10.34 14.18 -4.65
CA ILE A 251 -9.14 13.39 -4.35
C ILE A 251 -9.53 12.05 -3.72
N ASN A 252 -10.39 12.06 -2.70
CA ASN A 252 -10.77 10.84 -2.02
C ASN A 252 -11.62 9.94 -2.94
N GLY A 253 -12.62 10.51 -3.62
CA GLY A 253 -13.55 9.75 -4.46
C GLY A 253 -12.95 9.19 -5.74
N THR A 254 -11.82 9.70 -6.24
CA THR A 254 -11.19 9.22 -7.47
C THR A 254 -9.77 8.68 -7.29
N GLY A 255 -9.08 9.05 -6.22
CA GLY A 255 -7.69 8.69 -5.99
C GLY A 255 -7.45 7.68 -4.86
N LEU A 256 -8.36 7.61 -3.85
CA LEU A 256 -8.24 6.66 -2.74
C LEU A 256 -9.26 5.52 -2.81
N PHE A 257 -10.44 5.75 -3.39
CA PHE A 257 -11.53 4.76 -3.47
C PHE A 257 -11.68 4.25 -4.90
N GLY A 258 -10.84 3.27 -5.26
CA GLY A 258 -10.88 2.64 -6.58
C GLY A 258 -12.02 1.62 -6.69
N PRO A 259 -12.90 1.73 -7.70
CA PRO A 259 -14.08 0.88 -7.83
C PRO A 259 -13.81 -0.41 -8.62
N ALA A 260 -12.60 -0.94 -8.58
CA ALA A 260 -12.27 -2.13 -9.36
C ALA A 260 -12.87 -3.40 -8.74
N PRO A 261 -13.40 -4.33 -9.56
CA PRO A 261 -13.80 -5.65 -9.09
C PRO A 261 -12.63 -6.43 -8.47
N LEU A 262 -12.95 -7.23 -7.45
CA LEU A 262 -11.95 -8.00 -6.69
C LEU A 262 -11.17 -9.00 -7.58
N ASP A 263 -11.81 -9.58 -8.58
CA ASP A 263 -11.20 -10.56 -9.48
C ASP A 263 -10.13 -9.97 -10.41
N THR A 264 -10.06 -8.64 -10.54
CA THR A 264 -9.01 -7.98 -11.33
C THR A 264 -7.60 -8.28 -10.81
N TRP A 265 -7.45 -8.60 -9.53
CA TRP A 265 -6.16 -8.98 -8.94
C TRP A 265 -5.63 -10.32 -9.45
N LEU A 266 -6.50 -11.20 -9.94
CA LEU A 266 -6.10 -12.52 -10.49
C LEU A 266 -5.17 -12.37 -11.69
N GLU A 267 -5.29 -11.28 -12.46
CA GLU A 267 -4.47 -10.99 -13.64
C GLU A 267 -2.98 -10.84 -13.33
N ILE A 268 -2.65 -10.41 -12.12
CA ILE A 268 -1.26 -10.19 -11.69
C ILE A 268 -0.86 -10.99 -10.47
N MET A 269 -1.71 -11.87 -9.96
CA MET A 269 -1.49 -12.60 -8.71
C MET A 269 -0.13 -13.33 -8.64
N PRO A 270 0.36 -14.01 -9.71
CA PRO A 270 1.67 -14.64 -9.69
C PRO A 270 2.85 -13.68 -9.50
N TRP A 271 2.66 -12.41 -9.79
CA TRP A 271 3.68 -11.35 -9.67
C TRP A 271 3.53 -10.51 -8.41
N VAL A 272 2.53 -10.75 -7.57
CA VAL A 272 2.36 -10.01 -6.31
C VAL A 272 3.46 -10.42 -5.34
N ARG A 273 4.29 -9.45 -4.93
CA ARG A 273 5.42 -9.65 -4.02
C ARG A 273 5.17 -9.07 -2.64
N HIS A 274 4.29 -8.09 -2.56
CA HIS A 274 3.88 -7.43 -1.34
C HIS A 274 2.42 -6.99 -1.45
N VAL A 275 1.75 -6.77 -0.32
CA VAL A 275 0.37 -6.28 -0.28
C VAL A 275 0.27 -5.12 0.70
N HIS A 276 -0.27 -4.00 0.24
CA HIS A 276 -0.83 -2.97 1.10
C HIS A 276 -2.28 -3.34 1.43
N GLY A 277 -2.47 -3.87 2.62
CA GLY A 277 -3.77 -4.11 3.20
C GLY A 277 -4.43 -2.79 3.58
N LYS A 278 -4.72 -1.96 2.55
CA LYS A 278 -5.30 -0.63 2.76
C LYS A 278 -6.69 -0.72 3.31
N PHE A 279 -6.99 0.14 4.29
CA PHE A 279 -8.29 0.23 4.91
C PHE A 279 -8.52 1.62 5.54
N PHE A 280 -9.79 1.94 5.86
CA PHE A 280 -10.18 3.29 6.25
C PHE A 280 -10.81 3.38 7.63
N GLY A 281 -11.11 2.26 8.25
CA GLY A 281 -11.68 2.20 9.59
C GLY A 281 -12.26 0.82 9.93
N ILE A 282 -12.63 0.66 11.19
CA ILE A 282 -13.32 -0.52 11.68
C ILE A 282 -14.63 -0.06 12.32
N ASP A 283 -15.72 -0.72 11.98
CA ASP A 283 -17.04 -0.42 12.48
C ASP A 283 -17.32 -1.03 13.86
N GLU A 284 -18.52 -0.82 14.39
CA GLU A 284 -18.98 -1.33 15.69
C GLU A 284 -19.11 -2.87 15.74
N HIS A 285 -19.12 -3.52 14.56
CA HIS A 285 -19.16 -4.98 14.44
C HIS A 285 -17.76 -5.59 14.28
N GLY A 286 -16.72 -4.76 14.25
CA GLY A 286 -15.33 -5.18 14.07
C GLY A 286 -14.96 -5.48 12.61
N GLU A 287 -15.72 -4.96 11.64
CA GLU A 287 -15.49 -5.15 10.22
C GLU A 287 -15.02 -3.86 9.53
N GLU A 288 -14.30 -3.98 8.40
CA GLU A 288 -14.00 -2.87 7.50
C GLU A 288 -15.16 -2.69 6.50
N PRO A 289 -15.92 -1.59 6.58
CA PRO A 289 -17.16 -1.47 5.80
C PRO A 289 -16.95 -1.03 4.35
N SER A 290 -15.74 -0.60 3.98
CA SER A 290 -15.46 0.00 2.66
C SER A 290 -14.61 -0.87 1.77
N VAL A 291 -13.72 -1.68 2.34
CA VAL A 291 -12.79 -2.57 1.61
C VAL A 291 -13.20 -4.02 1.86
N PRO A 292 -13.32 -4.86 0.83
CA PRO A 292 -13.74 -6.26 1.00
C PRO A 292 -12.59 -7.14 1.51
N VAL A 293 -12.03 -6.82 2.69
CA VAL A 293 -10.83 -7.44 3.29
C VAL A 293 -10.95 -8.96 3.32
N ARG A 294 -12.10 -9.52 3.72
CA ARG A 294 -12.30 -10.98 3.78
C ARG A 294 -12.19 -11.63 2.41
N GLY A 295 -12.72 -11.00 1.37
CA GLY A 295 -12.64 -11.49 -0.01
C GLY A 295 -11.21 -11.44 -0.55
N LEU A 296 -10.50 -10.34 -0.27
CA LEU A 296 -9.11 -10.12 -0.69
C LEU A 296 -8.16 -11.11 -0.02
N VAL A 297 -8.26 -11.31 1.31
CA VAL A 297 -7.45 -12.29 2.03
C VAL A 297 -7.74 -13.71 1.52
N ARG A 298 -9.01 -14.08 1.32
CA ARG A 298 -9.38 -15.38 0.75
C ARG A 298 -8.74 -15.58 -0.61
N GLN A 299 -8.82 -14.60 -1.50
CA GLN A 299 -8.22 -14.69 -2.84
C GLN A 299 -6.70 -14.89 -2.78
N LEU A 300 -5.99 -14.19 -1.89
CA LEU A 300 -4.56 -14.37 -1.67
C LEU A 300 -4.25 -15.81 -1.21
N VAL A 301 -4.97 -16.30 -0.20
CA VAL A 301 -4.79 -17.67 0.34
C VAL A 301 -5.04 -18.72 -0.73
N GLU A 302 -6.16 -18.65 -1.44
CA GLU A 302 -6.56 -19.63 -2.48
C GLU A 302 -5.58 -19.65 -3.66
N ASN A 303 -4.88 -18.55 -3.92
CA ASN A 303 -3.88 -18.45 -5.00
C ASN A 303 -2.43 -18.66 -4.52
N GLY A 304 -2.23 -19.14 -3.29
CA GLY A 304 -0.90 -19.54 -2.80
C GLY A 304 0.00 -18.39 -2.37
N TYR A 305 -0.53 -17.16 -2.18
CA TYR A 305 0.26 -16.03 -1.73
C TYR A 305 0.78 -16.24 -0.30
N SER A 306 2.08 -16.06 -0.12
CA SER A 306 2.76 -16.23 1.16
C SER A 306 3.74 -15.07 1.47
N GLY A 307 3.51 -13.92 0.84
CA GLY A 307 4.21 -12.67 1.17
C GLY A 307 3.57 -11.95 2.35
N ALA A 308 4.05 -10.76 2.64
CA ALA A 308 3.50 -9.93 3.72
C ALA A 308 2.27 -9.13 3.26
N ILE A 309 1.27 -9.04 4.15
CA ILE A 309 0.19 -8.07 4.06
C ILE A 309 0.49 -7.00 5.12
N SER A 310 0.89 -5.81 4.68
CA SER A 310 1.09 -4.66 5.56
C SER A 310 -0.25 -3.95 5.77
N SER A 311 -0.80 -4.01 6.98
CA SER A 311 -1.97 -3.19 7.36
C SER A 311 -1.65 -1.72 7.12
N GLU A 312 -2.38 -1.08 6.21
CA GLU A 312 -2.19 0.31 5.80
C GLU A 312 -3.43 1.13 6.11
N TYR A 313 -3.45 1.72 7.30
CA TYR A 313 -4.54 2.59 7.74
C TYR A 313 -4.45 3.95 7.08
N GLU A 314 -5.24 4.18 6.04
CA GLU A 314 -5.31 5.46 5.31
C GLU A 314 -6.23 6.48 5.99
N GLY A 315 -7.16 6.03 6.84
CA GLY A 315 -8.10 6.89 7.57
C GLY A 315 -7.42 7.93 8.47
N TRP A 316 -6.14 7.80 8.77
CA TRP A 316 -5.37 8.79 9.52
C TRP A 316 -5.35 10.19 8.87
N HIS A 317 -5.61 10.31 7.57
CA HIS A 317 -5.71 11.58 6.87
C HIS A 317 -6.81 12.48 7.44
N TRP A 318 -7.93 11.90 7.85
CA TRP A 318 -9.10 12.63 8.33
C TRP A 318 -9.55 12.26 9.74
N ASN A 319 -9.34 11.00 10.16
CA ASN A 319 -9.76 10.52 11.46
C ASN A 319 -8.68 10.82 12.51
N ASN A 320 -8.90 11.89 13.28
CA ASN A 320 -8.02 12.30 14.38
C ASN A 320 -8.64 12.11 15.76
N TRP A 321 -9.78 11.40 15.87
CA TRP A 321 -10.52 11.18 17.10
C TRP A 321 -10.53 9.73 17.59
N GLN A 322 -10.01 8.79 16.78
CA GLN A 322 -9.82 7.40 17.18
C GLN A 322 -8.32 7.06 17.25
N ASP A 323 -8.00 6.11 18.12
CA ASP A 323 -6.63 5.61 18.25
C ASP A 323 -6.27 4.70 17.07
N PRO A 324 -5.24 5.03 16.26
CA PRO A 324 -4.84 4.20 15.13
C PRO A 324 -4.37 2.79 15.56
N PHE A 325 -3.84 2.62 16.79
CA PHE A 325 -3.42 1.32 17.27
C PHE A 325 -4.62 0.38 17.51
N GLU A 326 -5.74 0.90 18.03
CA GLU A 326 -6.96 0.11 18.19
C GLU A 326 -7.57 -0.25 16.83
N ILE A 327 -7.58 0.68 15.89
CA ILE A 327 -8.10 0.47 14.53
C ILE A 327 -7.32 -0.62 13.81
N ILE A 328 -5.98 -0.58 13.83
CA ILE A 328 -5.12 -1.59 13.21
C ILE A 328 -5.30 -2.95 13.87
N ARG A 329 -5.46 -2.99 15.21
CA ARG A 329 -5.74 -4.24 15.94
C ARG A 329 -7.02 -4.90 15.43
N GLY A 330 -8.07 -4.09 15.22
CA GLY A 330 -9.35 -4.56 14.67
C GLY A 330 -9.19 -5.11 13.25
N GLU A 331 -8.53 -4.37 12.37
CA GLU A 331 -8.32 -4.77 10.99
C GLU A 331 -7.51 -6.07 10.88
N GLN A 332 -6.42 -6.20 11.64
CA GLN A 332 -5.65 -7.44 11.69
C GLN A 332 -6.44 -8.63 12.25
N ALA A 333 -7.42 -8.39 13.12
CA ALA A 333 -8.33 -9.44 13.55
C ALA A 333 -9.24 -9.91 12.40
N VAL A 334 -9.71 -9.00 11.54
CA VAL A 334 -10.46 -9.34 10.32
C VAL A 334 -9.59 -10.17 9.36
N GLN A 335 -8.34 -9.77 9.12
CA GLN A 335 -7.41 -10.52 8.26
C GLN A 335 -7.19 -11.95 8.79
N ARG A 336 -6.90 -12.11 10.09
CA ARG A 336 -6.69 -13.43 10.69
C ARG A 336 -7.94 -14.33 10.59
N SER A 337 -9.12 -13.77 10.88
CA SER A 337 -10.38 -14.49 10.72
C SER A 337 -10.59 -14.92 9.28
N ALA A 338 -10.36 -14.02 8.32
CA ALA A 338 -10.52 -14.31 6.90
C ALA A 338 -9.56 -15.39 6.39
N ALA A 339 -8.30 -15.39 6.86
CA ALA A 339 -7.34 -16.44 6.54
C ALA A 339 -7.78 -17.80 7.10
N THR A 340 -8.30 -17.83 8.32
CA THR A 340 -8.85 -19.03 8.95
C THR A 340 -10.06 -19.57 8.18
N ASP A 341 -10.97 -18.72 7.77
CA ASP A 341 -12.15 -19.07 6.96
C ASP A 341 -11.76 -19.61 5.57
N ALA A 342 -10.60 -19.19 5.05
CA ALA A 342 -10.02 -19.71 3.81
C ALA A 342 -9.19 -21.00 3.99
N GLY A 343 -9.16 -21.58 5.20
CA GLY A 343 -8.44 -22.82 5.50
C GLY A 343 -6.93 -22.64 5.71
N SER A 344 -6.47 -21.44 6.05
CA SER A 344 -5.08 -21.09 6.32
C SER A 344 -4.94 -20.30 7.63
N ALA A 345 -3.76 -19.75 7.89
CA ALA A 345 -3.52 -18.86 9.01
C ALA A 345 -2.55 -17.75 8.60
N MET A 346 -2.66 -16.59 9.24
CA MET A 346 -1.64 -15.55 9.16
C MET A 346 -0.41 -15.97 9.96
N ILE A 347 0.78 -15.80 9.40
CA ILE A 347 2.04 -16.02 10.10
C ILE A 347 2.31 -14.85 11.03
N THR A 348 2.47 -15.15 12.33
CA THR A 348 2.73 -14.17 13.38
C THR A 348 4.06 -14.45 14.13
N ASP A 349 4.75 -15.53 13.78
CA ASP A 349 6.10 -15.86 14.28
C ASP A 349 7.17 -15.27 13.37
N ALA A 350 8.14 -14.57 13.93
CA ALA A 350 9.17 -13.87 13.17
C ALA A 350 10.16 -14.81 12.45
N ALA A 351 10.51 -15.95 13.05
CA ALA A 351 11.44 -16.90 12.43
C ALA A 351 10.77 -17.60 11.25
N GLU A 352 9.50 -17.98 11.42
CA GLU A 352 8.69 -18.54 10.34
C GLU A 352 8.44 -17.51 9.22
N ALA A 353 8.14 -16.27 9.56
CA ALA A 353 7.95 -15.19 8.61
C ALA A 353 9.19 -14.96 7.74
N ARG A 354 10.39 -14.92 8.32
CA ARG A 354 11.65 -14.81 7.56
C ARG A 354 11.81 -15.95 6.56
N ARG A 355 11.56 -17.19 7.00
CA ARG A 355 11.67 -18.39 6.15
C ARG A 355 10.67 -18.36 4.99
N ILE A 356 9.42 -18.03 5.28
CA ILE A 356 8.34 -18.00 4.29
C ILE A 356 8.54 -16.84 3.29
N LEU A 357 8.89 -15.65 3.76
CA LEU A 357 9.15 -14.49 2.91
C LEU A 357 10.28 -14.79 1.91
N ASN A 358 11.40 -15.34 2.38
CA ASN A 358 12.51 -15.72 1.50
C ASN A 358 12.07 -16.75 0.45
N SER A 359 11.27 -17.75 0.85
CA SER A 359 10.73 -18.75 -0.08
C SER A 359 9.78 -18.15 -1.11
N HIS A 360 8.91 -17.23 -0.67
CA HIS A 360 7.95 -16.53 -1.55
C HIS A 360 8.67 -15.67 -2.61
N LEU A 361 9.66 -14.89 -2.19
CA LEU A 361 10.40 -14.00 -3.10
C LEU A 361 11.32 -14.76 -4.06
N ALA A 362 11.78 -15.95 -3.70
CA ALA A 362 12.61 -16.80 -4.55
C ALA A 362 11.79 -17.59 -5.60
N GLN A 363 10.47 -17.59 -5.51
CA GLN A 363 9.65 -18.33 -6.47
C GLN A 363 9.75 -17.69 -7.86
N PRO A 364 10.03 -18.49 -8.91
CA PRO A 364 9.92 -18.01 -10.28
C PRO A 364 8.47 -17.60 -10.54
N VAL A 365 8.31 -16.52 -11.26
CA VAL A 365 6.98 -16.12 -11.74
C VAL A 365 6.54 -17.15 -12.77
N ARG A 366 5.48 -17.87 -12.48
CA ARG A 366 4.86 -18.82 -13.42
C ARG A 366 3.67 -18.10 -14.05
N GLY A 367 3.85 -17.73 -15.33
CA GLY A 367 2.75 -17.32 -16.17
C GLY A 367 1.83 -18.50 -16.50
#